data_4719c22f77d98b7bb9e430e360e01a17
#
_entry.id   4719c22f77d98b7bb9e430e360e01a17
#
_cell.length_a   1.000
_cell.length_b   1.000
_cell.length_c   1.000
_cell.angle_alpha   90.00
_cell.angle_beta   90.00
_cell.angle_gamma   90.00
#
_symmetry.space_group_name_H-M   'P 1'
#
loop_
_entity.id
_entity.type
_entity.pdbx_description
1 polymer ?
#
loop_
_entity_poly.entity_id
_entity_poly.type
_entity_poly.pdbx_seq_one_letter_code
_entity_poly.pdbx_strand_id
1 'polypeptide(L)'
;MKRNDDHTYTLTLTVRNSPGVLVRCAQIFSRRGHNIEALHVTAIPNAFATSHMTITAYGKAGTLHQITQQLRKLIDVIGVEEKEAK
;
A
#
# COMPACT_ATOMS: atom_id res chain seq x y z
N MET A 1 -7.85 0.48 -21.75
CA MET A 1 -6.88 -0.42 -22.38
C MET A 1 -5.64 -0.55 -21.52
N LYS A 2 -5.17 -1.75 -21.29
CA LYS A 2 -3.99 -2.00 -20.48
C LYS A 2 -2.72 -1.76 -21.28
N ARG A 3 -1.75 -1.14 -20.64
CA ARG A 3 -0.42 -1.04 -21.23
C ARG A 3 0.38 -2.28 -20.88
N ASN A 4 1.43 -2.56 -21.64
CA ASN A 4 2.23 -3.77 -21.45
C ASN A 4 2.91 -3.80 -20.07
N ASP A 5 3.26 -2.62 -19.53
CA ASP A 5 3.95 -2.55 -18.25
C ASP A 5 3.03 -2.35 -17.06
N ASP A 6 1.72 -2.27 -17.31
CA ASP A 6 0.75 -2.13 -16.23
C ASP A 6 0.36 -3.50 -15.69
N HIS A 7 0.18 -3.59 -14.40
CA HIS A 7 -0.30 -4.84 -13.81
C HIS A 7 -0.90 -4.57 -12.44
N THR A 8 -1.57 -5.59 -11.94
CA THR A 8 -2.16 -5.57 -10.62
C THR A 8 -1.17 -6.18 -9.64
N TYR A 9 -1.05 -5.57 -8.48
CA TYR A 9 -0.16 -6.06 -7.44
C TYR A 9 -0.79 -5.84 -6.08
N THR A 10 -0.25 -6.52 -5.07
CA THR A 10 -0.75 -6.42 -3.71
C THR A 10 0.40 -6.12 -2.77
N LEU A 11 0.20 -5.12 -1.93
CA LEU A 11 1.13 -4.77 -0.86
C LEU A 11 0.47 -5.02 0.48
N THR A 12 1.23 -5.56 1.41
CA THR A 12 0.79 -5.68 2.79
C THR A 12 1.65 -4.78 3.65
N LEU A 13 1.00 -3.88 4.37
CA LEU A 13 1.67 -2.93 5.23
C LEU A 13 1.34 -3.26 6.68
N THR A 14 2.33 -3.07 7.54
CA THR A 14 2.08 -3.05 8.97
C THR A 14 2.14 -1.59 9.38
N VAL A 15 1.05 -1.08 9.94
CA VAL A 15 0.93 0.34 10.22
C VAL A 15 0.48 0.57 11.65
N ARG A 16 0.84 1.74 12.18
CA ARG A 16 0.27 2.19 13.43
C ARG A 16 -1.14 2.68 13.16
N ASN A 17 -2.01 2.43 14.10
CA ASN A 17 -3.42 2.75 13.94
C ASN A 17 -3.65 4.21 14.35
N SER A 18 -3.16 5.15 13.56
CA SER A 18 -3.30 6.57 13.86
C SER A 18 -4.14 7.27 12.82
N PRO A 19 -4.76 8.39 13.23
CA PRO A 19 -5.61 9.15 12.30
C PRO A 19 -4.82 9.57 11.07
N GLY A 20 -5.42 9.40 9.90
CA GLY A 20 -4.83 9.90 8.67
C GLY A 20 -3.85 8.98 8.00
N VAL A 21 -3.44 7.86 8.63
CA VAL A 21 -2.47 6.98 7.99
C VAL A 21 -3.02 6.41 6.69
N LEU A 22 -4.28 6.04 6.68
CA LEU A 22 -4.92 5.49 5.48
C LEU A 22 -4.94 6.52 4.36
N VAL A 23 -5.28 7.76 4.69
CA VAL A 23 -5.34 8.83 3.70
C VAL A 23 -3.97 9.08 3.11
N ARG A 24 -2.93 9.11 3.94
CA ARG A 24 -1.58 9.35 3.46
C ARG A 24 -1.11 8.24 2.53
N CYS A 25 -1.41 7.00 2.88
CA CYS A 25 -1.06 5.88 2.01
C CYS A 25 -1.76 5.99 0.67
N ALA A 26 -3.07 6.26 0.70
CA ALA A 26 -3.85 6.37 -0.53
C ALA A 26 -3.33 7.49 -1.43
N GLN A 27 -2.93 8.60 -0.84
CA GLN A 27 -2.41 9.72 -1.62
C GLN A 27 -1.15 9.36 -2.39
N ILE A 28 -0.30 8.54 -1.81
CA ILE A 28 0.93 8.12 -2.49
C ILE A 28 0.60 7.38 -3.77
N PHE A 29 -0.37 6.45 -3.72
CA PHE A 29 -0.79 5.72 -4.91
C PHE A 29 -1.38 6.67 -5.94
N SER A 30 -2.26 7.55 -5.49
CA SER A 30 -2.95 8.48 -6.40
C SER A 30 -1.97 9.39 -7.11
N ARG A 31 -0.98 9.92 -6.41
CA ARG A 31 -0.01 10.83 -7.01
C ARG A 31 0.84 10.16 -8.07
N ARG A 32 1.03 8.86 -7.98
CA ARG A 32 1.81 8.12 -8.96
C ARG A 32 0.95 7.53 -10.06
N GLY A 33 -0.35 7.86 -10.08
CA GLY A 33 -1.24 7.37 -11.12
C GLY A 33 -1.65 5.92 -10.98
N HIS A 34 -1.46 5.35 -9.80
CA HIS A 34 -1.91 4.00 -9.53
C HIS A 34 -3.29 4.00 -8.94
N ASN A 35 -4.09 3.04 -9.33
CA ASN A 35 -5.47 2.92 -8.86
C ASN A 35 -5.58 1.85 -7.81
N ILE A 36 -6.09 2.22 -6.63
CA ILE A 36 -6.35 1.24 -5.58
C ILE A 36 -7.66 0.54 -5.90
N GLU A 37 -7.60 -0.77 -6.07
CA GLU A 37 -8.76 -1.56 -6.44
C GLU A 37 -9.40 -2.23 -5.26
N ALA A 38 -8.62 -2.50 -4.21
CA ALA A 38 -9.15 -3.13 -3.01
C ALA A 38 -8.30 -2.72 -1.82
N LEU A 39 -8.94 -2.56 -0.70
CA LEU A 39 -8.26 -2.17 0.53
C LEU A 39 -8.86 -2.95 1.68
N HIS A 40 -8.02 -3.53 2.49
CA HIS A 40 -8.47 -4.33 3.63
C HIS A 40 -7.60 -4.01 4.83
N VAL A 41 -8.22 -3.66 5.94
CA VAL A 41 -7.51 -3.31 7.17
C VAL A 41 -7.96 -4.23 8.28
N THR A 42 -7.01 -4.85 8.96
CA THR A 42 -7.29 -5.78 10.03
C THR A 42 -6.40 -5.46 11.23
N ALA A 43 -7.00 -5.33 12.40
CA ALA A 43 -6.22 -5.11 13.62
C ALA A 43 -5.39 -6.37 13.92
N ILE A 44 -4.18 -6.14 14.40
CA ILE A 44 -3.30 -7.25 14.79
C ILE A 44 -3.63 -7.63 16.23
N PRO A 45 -4.01 -8.89 16.48
CA PRO A 45 -4.30 -9.31 17.84
C PRO A 45 -3.08 -9.15 18.75
N ASN A 46 -3.31 -8.62 19.93
CA ASN A 46 -2.27 -8.46 20.95
C ASN A 46 -1.14 -7.52 20.55
N ALA A 47 -1.32 -6.74 19.48
CA ALA A 47 -0.36 -5.74 19.08
C ALA A 47 -1.03 -4.38 19.21
N PHE A 48 -0.70 -3.67 20.27
CA PHE A 48 -1.38 -2.42 20.60
C PHE A 48 -1.30 -1.41 19.46
N ALA A 49 -2.47 -0.90 19.07
CA ALA A 49 -2.59 0.18 18.09
C ALA A 49 -1.86 -0.09 16.77
N THR A 50 -1.85 -1.36 16.35
CA THR A 50 -1.19 -1.77 15.10
C THR A 50 -2.16 -2.54 14.24
N SER A 51 -2.06 -2.36 12.93
CA SER A 51 -2.94 -3.03 11.98
C SER A 51 -2.17 -3.51 10.77
N HIS A 52 -2.69 -4.54 10.11
CA HIS A 52 -2.26 -4.92 8.77
C HIS A 52 -3.17 -4.25 7.76
N MET A 53 -2.58 -3.71 6.73
CA MET A 53 -3.32 -3.06 5.65
C MET A 53 -2.90 -3.72 4.34
N THR A 54 -3.85 -4.37 3.68
CA THR A 54 -3.58 -5.03 2.41
C THR A 54 -4.19 -4.17 1.30
N ILE A 55 -3.34 -3.75 0.37
CA ILE A 55 -3.74 -2.87 -0.72
C ILE A 55 -3.50 -3.59 -2.03
N THR A 56 -4.57 -3.76 -2.81
CA THR A 56 -4.45 -4.27 -4.17
C THR A 56 -4.62 -3.07 -5.10
N ALA A 57 -3.65 -2.87 -5.96
CA ALA A 57 -3.63 -1.70 -6.82
C ALA A 57 -3.20 -2.09 -8.23
N TYR A 58 -3.47 -1.18 -9.16
CA TYR A 58 -3.18 -1.37 -10.56
C TYR A 58 -2.42 -0.16 -11.08
N GLY A 59 -1.33 -0.41 -11.76
CA GLY A 59 -0.55 0.68 -12.33
C GLY A 59 0.72 0.19 -12.96
N LYS A 60 1.58 1.15 -13.29
CA LYS A 60 2.80 0.90 -14.02
C LYS A 60 3.84 0.22 -13.12
N ALA A 61 4.35 -0.91 -13.56
CA ALA A 61 5.32 -1.68 -12.78
C ALA A 61 6.54 -0.84 -12.42
N GLY A 62 6.98 0.01 -13.33
CA GLY A 62 8.18 0.79 -13.09
C GLY A 62 8.09 1.80 -11.97
N THR A 63 6.87 2.18 -11.56
CA THR A 63 6.72 3.14 -10.47
C THR A 63 6.41 2.48 -9.14
N LEU A 64 6.25 1.15 -9.12
CA LEU A 64 5.93 0.45 -7.88
C LEU A 64 7.02 0.62 -6.84
N HIS A 65 8.27 0.57 -7.27
CA HIS A 65 9.39 0.74 -6.35
C HIS A 65 9.34 2.09 -5.64
N GLN A 66 9.01 3.14 -6.38
CA GLN A 66 8.90 4.48 -5.81
C GLN A 66 7.78 4.57 -4.79
N ILE A 67 6.65 3.93 -5.09
CA ILE A 67 5.53 3.90 -4.16
C ILE A 67 5.96 3.21 -2.87
N THR A 68 6.61 2.06 -2.99
CA THR A 68 7.07 1.31 -1.83
C THR A 68 8.03 2.13 -0.98
N GLN A 69 8.95 2.83 -1.62
CA GLN A 69 9.92 3.66 -0.91
C GLN A 69 9.22 4.80 -0.17
N GLN A 70 8.24 5.43 -0.79
CA GLN A 70 7.53 6.53 -0.14
C GLN A 70 6.69 6.04 1.02
N LEU A 71 6.06 4.87 0.89
CA LEU A 71 5.31 4.30 1.99
C LEU A 71 6.20 4.05 3.20
N ARG A 72 7.40 3.55 2.95
CA ARG A 72 8.34 3.26 4.04
C ARG A 72 8.80 4.51 4.77
N LYS A 73 8.70 5.67 4.15
CA LYS A 73 9.11 6.92 4.78
C LYS A 73 8.05 7.48 5.73
N LEU A 74 6.82 6.97 5.67
CA LEU A 74 5.79 7.43 6.58
C LEU A 74 6.07 6.92 7.98
N ILE A 75 5.97 7.81 8.96
CA ILE A 75 6.27 7.47 10.34
C ILE A 75 5.40 6.33 10.84
N ASP A 76 4.13 6.33 10.43
CA ASP A 76 3.17 5.35 10.91
C ASP A 76 3.22 4.03 10.18
N VAL A 77 4.07 3.90 9.17
CA VAL A 77 4.25 2.64 8.44
C VAL A 77 5.45 1.93 9.02
N ILE A 78 5.20 0.78 9.64
CA ILE A 78 6.25 0.00 10.29
C ILE A 78 6.96 -0.91 9.29
N GLY A 79 6.22 -1.47 8.34
CA GLY A 79 6.80 -2.33 7.35
C GLY A 79 5.94 -2.43 6.12
N VAL A 80 6.57 -2.78 4.99
CA VAL A 80 5.89 -2.96 3.72
C VAL A 80 6.39 -4.24 3.10
N GLU A 81 5.47 -5.11 2.70
CA GLU A 81 5.79 -6.33 1.99
C GLU A 81 5.05 -6.36 0.68
N GLU A 82 5.77 -6.68 -0.39
CA GLU A 82 5.16 -6.82 -1.70
C GLU A 82 4.80 -8.28 -1.92
N LYS A 83 3.54 -8.52 -2.29
CA LYS A 83 3.10 -9.86 -2.66
C LYS A 83 2.94 -9.93 -4.15
N GLU A 84 3.39 -11.02 -4.74
CA GLU A 84 3.18 -11.21 -6.15
C GLU A 84 1.71 -11.51 -6.43
N ALA A 85 1.16 -10.79 -7.40
CA ALA A 85 -0.18 -11.07 -7.85
C ALA A 85 -0.15 -12.29 -8.75
N LYS A 86 -1.08 -13.18 -8.55
CA LYS A 86 -1.18 -14.37 -9.37
C LYS A 86 -2.36 -14.27 -10.29
#